data_aa7191c209cc5551e7d836d37404109e
#
_entry.id   aa7191c209cc5551e7d836d37404109e
#
_cell.length_a   1.000
_cell.length_b   1.000
_cell.length_c   1.000
_cell.angle_alpha   90.00
_cell.angle_beta   90.00
_cell.angle_gamma   90.00
#
_symmetry.space_group_name_H-M   'P 1'
#
loop_
_entity.id
_entity.type
_entity.pdbx_description
1 polymer ?
#
loop_
_entity_poly.entity_id
_entity_poly.type
_entity_poly.pdbx_seq_one_letter_code
_entity_poly.pdbx_strand_id
1 'polypeptide(L)'
;ECRDEDVERRLHELGTLESALGTARVDAELDVLSALANETRYTLVRVLVAAAEELCVCELNAVVDVSESGLSHALSDLVDAGLLEGRKDGRWKKYRATNRAVALVTVIEGSVDAVEERGADAEARADGGAR
;
A
#
# COMPACT_ATOMS: atom_id res chain seq x y z
N GLU A 1 26.71 2.24 -28.80
CA GLU A 1 25.83 3.17 -29.53
C GLU A 1 24.61 2.47 -30.08
N CYS A 2 23.46 3.12 -29.95
CA CYS A 2 22.23 2.58 -30.50
C CYS A 2 22.07 3.02 -31.94
N ARG A 3 21.84 2.05 -32.81
CA ARG A 3 21.51 2.35 -34.22
C ARG A 3 20.01 2.65 -34.28
N ASP A 4 19.59 3.44 -35.24
CA ASP A 4 18.17 3.81 -35.43
C ASP A 4 17.29 2.57 -35.53
N GLU A 5 17.73 1.55 -36.27
CA GLU A 5 16.99 0.28 -36.41
C GLU A 5 16.83 -0.46 -35.09
N ASP A 6 17.89 -0.47 -34.27
CA ASP A 6 17.88 -1.11 -32.96
C ASP A 6 16.95 -0.36 -31.99
N VAL A 7 16.95 0.96 -32.05
CA VAL A 7 16.08 1.79 -31.24
C VAL A 7 14.61 1.55 -31.63
N GLU A 8 14.30 1.52 -32.92
CA GLU A 8 12.95 1.28 -33.41
C GLU A 8 12.43 -0.09 -32.96
N ARG A 9 13.25 -1.12 -33.10
CA ARG A 9 12.87 -2.47 -32.67
C ARG A 9 12.62 -2.50 -31.17
N ARG A 10 13.48 -1.85 -30.40
CA ARG A 10 13.34 -1.81 -28.94
C ARG A 10 12.08 -1.06 -28.52
N LEU A 11 11.78 0.05 -29.19
CA LEU A 11 10.56 0.81 -28.92
C LEU A 11 9.30 -0.02 -29.23
N HIS A 12 9.35 -0.82 -30.30
CA HIS A 12 8.25 -1.72 -30.65
C HIS A 12 8.05 -2.79 -29.56
N GLU A 13 9.15 -3.39 -29.09
CA GLU A 13 9.11 -4.38 -28.01
C GLU A 13 8.51 -3.77 -26.72
N LEU A 14 8.94 -2.57 -26.36
CA LEU A 14 8.46 -1.88 -25.18
C LEU A 14 6.97 -1.52 -25.32
N GLY A 15 6.54 -1.10 -26.49
CA GLY A 15 5.13 -0.84 -26.77
C GLY A 15 4.27 -2.07 -26.61
N THR A 16 4.77 -3.22 -27.04
CA THR A 16 4.08 -4.50 -26.88
C THR A 16 3.95 -4.87 -25.40
N LEU A 17 5.01 -4.67 -24.60
CA LEU A 17 4.99 -4.92 -23.16
C LEU A 17 3.99 -3.99 -22.46
N GLU A 18 4.01 -2.71 -22.81
CA GLU A 18 3.10 -1.73 -22.26
C GLU A 18 1.64 -2.09 -22.54
N SER A 19 1.37 -2.50 -23.79
CA SER A 19 0.01 -2.92 -24.18
C SER A 19 -0.45 -4.16 -23.42
N ALA A 20 0.48 -5.07 -23.11
CA ALA A 20 0.18 -6.28 -22.37
C ALA A 20 -0.23 -6.00 -20.92
N LEU A 21 0.18 -4.87 -20.35
CA LEU A 21 -0.19 -4.49 -18.99
C LEU A 21 -1.69 -4.18 -18.87
N GLY A 22 -2.28 -3.56 -19.89
CA GLY A 22 -3.68 -3.16 -19.88
C GLY A 22 -3.94 -1.94 -19.02
N THR A 23 -4.45 -0.88 -19.64
CA THR A 23 -4.69 0.41 -18.99
C THR A 23 -5.63 0.29 -17.78
N ALA A 24 -6.75 -0.44 -17.95
CA ALA A 24 -7.73 -0.60 -16.88
C ALA A 24 -7.14 -1.30 -15.66
N ARG A 25 -6.26 -2.28 -15.89
CA ARG A 25 -5.61 -3.00 -14.80
C ARG A 25 -4.62 -2.10 -14.04
N VAL A 26 -3.83 -1.33 -14.77
CA VAL A 26 -2.89 -0.39 -14.17
C VAL A 26 -3.63 0.66 -13.35
N ASP A 27 -4.75 1.18 -13.87
CA ASP A 27 -5.57 2.15 -13.14
C ASP A 27 -6.11 1.56 -11.83
N ALA A 28 -6.58 0.32 -11.87
CA ALA A 28 -7.07 -0.36 -10.67
C ALA A 28 -5.96 -0.56 -9.63
N GLU A 29 -4.77 -0.90 -10.08
CA GLU A 29 -3.60 -1.03 -9.20
C GLU A 29 -3.22 0.31 -8.57
N LEU A 30 -3.25 1.38 -9.37
CA LEU A 30 -2.96 2.73 -8.89
C LEU A 30 -3.99 3.21 -7.87
N ASP A 31 -5.25 2.84 -8.03
CA ASP A 31 -6.30 3.19 -7.06
C ASP A 31 -5.97 2.58 -5.68
N VAL A 32 -5.53 1.34 -5.65
CA VAL A 32 -5.14 0.67 -4.41
C VAL A 32 -3.91 1.34 -3.78
N LEU A 33 -2.89 1.60 -4.59
CA LEU A 33 -1.67 2.25 -4.12
C LEU A 33 -1.95 3.67 -3.60
N SER A 34 -2.80 4.41 -4.31
CA SER A 34 -3.19 5.76 -3.90
C SER A 34 -3.96 5.75 -2.59
N ALA A 35 -4.83 4.75 -2.39
CA ALA A 35 -5.57 4.62 -1.13
C ALA A 35 -4.62 4.40 0.05
N LEU A 36 -3.53 3.66 -0.14
CA LEU A 36 -2.54 3.41 0.91
C LEU A 36 -1.56 4.58 1.11
N ALA A 37 -1.36 5.41 0.11
CA ALA A 37 -0.36 6.48 0.14
C ALA A 37 -0.89 7.74 0.84
N ASN A 38 -1.38 7.55 2.06
CA ASN A 38 -1.91 8.63 2.90
C ASN A 38 -1.73 8.20 4.35
N GLU A 39 -1.20 9.07 5.17
CA GLU A 39 -0.86 8.74 6.55
C GLU A 39 -2.06 8.20 7.34
N THR A 40 -3.19 8.88 7.30
CA THR A 40 -4.39 8.47 8.04
C THR A 40 -4.88 7.10 7.55
N ARG A 41 -5.03 6.94 6.25
CA ARG A 41 -5.53 5.70 5.69
C ARG A 41 -4.58 4.53 5.93
N TYR A 42 -3.29 4.75 5.75
CA TYR A 42 -2.29 3.71 5.99
C TYR A 42 -2.26 3.29 7.46
N THR A 43 -2.34 4.25 8.38
CA THR A 43 -2.40 3.98 9.81
C THR A 43 -3.61 3.11 10.16
N LEU A 44 -4.78 3.44 9.60
CA LEU A 44 -6.00 2.65 9.84
C LEU A 44 -5.84 1.21 9.35
N VAL A 45 -5.29 1.02 8.16
CA VAL A 45 -5.06 -0.32 7.61
C VAL A 45 -4.08 -1.09 8.49
N ARG A 46 -2.98 -0.46 8.89
CA ARG A 46 -1.95 -1.08 9.72
C ARG A 46 -2.50 -1.53 11.07
N VAL A 47 -3.32 -0.69 11.68
CA VAL A 47 -3.95 -1.02 12.97
C VAL A 47 -4.89 -2.20 12.81
N LEU A 48 -5.72 -2.20 11.78
CA LEU A 48 -6.68 -3.28 11.55
C LEU A 48 -6.00 -4.59 11.17
N VAL A 49 -4.92 -4.53 10.41
CA VAL A 49 -4.12 -5.72 10.12
C VAL A 49 -3.49 -6.28 11.41
N ALA A 50 -2.93 -5.42 12.22
CA ALA A 50 -2.30 -5.82 13.49
C ALA A 50 -3.32 -6.38 14.48
N ALA A 51 -4.52 -5.78 14.54
CA ALA A 51 -5.58 -6.22 15.44
C ALA A 51 -6.10 -7.61 15.06
N ALA A 52 -6.11 -7.93 13.78
CA ALA A 52 -6.59 -9.20 13.23
C ALA A 52 -8.06 -9.51 13.63
N GLU A 53 -8.82 -8.45 13.91
CA GLU A 53 -10.23 -8.55 14.29
C GLU A 53 -10.96 -7.27 13.89
N GLU A 54 -12.28 -7.30 13.97
CA GLU A 54 -13.08 -6.11 13.71
C GLU A 54 -12.93 -5.09 14.83
N LEU A 55 -12.83 -3.82 14.43
CA LEU A 55 -12.84 -2.71 15.37
C LEU A 55 -13.98 -1.75 15.01
N CYS A 56 -14.59 -1.14 16.02
CA CYS A 56 -15.64 -0.17 15.76
C CYS A 56 -15.06 1.21 15.44
N VAL A 57 -15.86 2.06 14.83
CA VAL A 57 -15.46 3.43 14.46
C VAL A 57 -14.93 4.19 15.67
N CYS A 58 -15.55 4.02 16.85
CA CYS A 58 -15.11 4.71 18.05
C CYS A 58 -13.70 4.30 18.48
N GLU A 59 -13.35 3.04 18.31
CA GLU A 59 -11.99 2.56 18.59
C GLU A 59 -11.00 3.15 17.58
N LEU A 60 -11.37 3.16 16.31
CA LEU A 60 -10.53 3.71 15.24
C LEU A 60 -10.34 5.21 15.40
N ASN A 61 -11.36 5.92 15.86
CA ASN A 61 -11.26 7.35 16.09
C ASN A 61 -10.24 7.70 17.17
N ALA A 62 -9.98 6.78 18.09
CA ALA A 62 -8.97 6.97 19.14
C ALA A 62 -7.54 6.83 18.59
N VAL A 63 -7.37 6.19 17.45
CA VAL A 63 -6.06 5.89 16.87
C VAL A 63 -5.56 7.03 15.96
N VAL A 64 -6.49 7.70 15.28
CA VAL A 64 -6.13 8.76 14.33
C VAL A 64 -6.67 10.11 14.80
N ASP A 65 -5.91 11.17 14.53
CA ASP A 65 -6.26 12.53 14.93
C ASP A 65 -6.91 13.27 13.74
N VAL A 66 -8.14 12.89 13.46
CA VAL A 66 -8.92 13.52 12.38
C VAL A 66 -10.36 13.70 12.85
N SER A 67 -11.11 14.55 12.17
CA SER A 67 -12.53 14.75 12.46
C SER A 67 -13.32 13.47 12.16
N GLU A 68 -14.52 13.37 12.70
CA GLU A 68 -15.43 12.25 12.40
C GLU A 68 -15.68 12.15 10.90
N SER A 69 -15.87 13.29 10.25
CA SER A 69 -16.05 13.37 8.81
C SER A 69 -14.83 12.86 8.06
N GLY A 70 -13.62 13.26 8.48
CA GLY A 70 -12.36 12.81 7.89
C GLY A 70 -12.17 11.31 8.06
N LEU A 71 -12.50 10.78 9.23
CA LEU A 71 -12.44 9.33 9.47
C LEU A 71 -13.42 8.58 8.57
N SER A 72 -14.64 9.06 8.47
CA SER A 72 -15.66 8.44 7.62
C SER A 72 -15.22 8.40 6.16
N HIS A 73 -14.65 9.49 5.64
CA HIS A 73 -14.12 9.55 4.28
C HIS A 73 -12.95 8.58 4.09
N ALA A 74 -12.02 8.54 5.03
CA ALA A 74 -10.89 7.63 4.96
C ALA A 74 -11.34 6.18 4.92
N LEU A 75 -12.29 5.80 5.77
CA LEU A 75 -12.82 4.43 5.81
C LEU A 75 -13.55 4.08 4.52
N SER A 76 -14.32 5.02 3.97
CA SER A 76 -15.02 4.81 2.71
C SER A 76 -14.04 4.59 1.55
N ASP A 77 -12.99 5.40 1.48
CA ASP A 77 -11.95 5.25 0.45
C ASP A 77 -11.26 3.88 0.54
N LEU A 78 -11.01 3.42 1.75
CA LEU A 78 -10.36 2.13 1.98
C LEU A 78 -11.28 0.96 1.62
N VAL A 79 -12.56 1.07 1.90
CA VAL A 79 -13.55 0.05 1.50
C VAL A 79 -13.65 0.01 -0.03
N ASP A 80 -13.71 1.16 -0.67
CA ASP A 80 -13.78 1.26 -2.14
C ASP A 80 -12.56 0.63 -2.81
N ALA A 81 -11.40 0.73 -2.17
CA ALA A 81 -10.16 0.13 -2.68
C ALA A 81 -10.03 -1.36 -2.35
N GLY A 82 -11.00 -1.93 -1.64
CA GLY A 82 -10.97 -3.34 -1.24
C GLY A 82 -9.96 -3.66 -0.15
N LEU A 83 -9.58 -2.67 0.64
CA LEU A 83 -8.62 -2.84 1.74
C LEU A 83 -9.30 -3.08 3.08
N LEU A 84 -10.52 -2.62 3.24
CA LEU A 84 -11.34 -2.84 4.42
C LEU A 84 -12.71 -3.37 4.03
N GLU A 85 -13.32 -4.11 4.96
CA GLU A 85 -14.73 -4.47 4.89
C GLU A 85 -15.42 -3.85 6.09
N GLY A 86 -16.58 -3.23 5.85
CA GLY A 86 -17.38 -2.65 6.91
C GLY A 86 -18.70 -3.40 7.06
N ARG A 87 -19.20 -3.51 8.28
CA ARG A 87 -20.52 -4.05 8.54
C ARG A 87 -21.19 -3.31 9.70
N LYS A 88 -22.50 -3.32 9.71
CA LYS A 88 -23.27 -2.80 10.84
C LYS A 88 -23.60 -3.91 11.81
N ASP A 89 -23.42 -3.62 13.09
CA ASP A 89 -23.79 -4.50 14.18
C ASP A 89 -24.67 -3.67 15.13
N GLY A 90 -25.97 -3.68 14.88
CA GLY A 90 -26.91 -2.78 15.54
C GLY A 90 -26.64 -1.34 15.10
N ARG A 91 -26.33 -0.45 16.03
CA ARG A 91 -25.95 0.94 15.74
C ARG A 91 -24.45 1.13 15.59
N TRP A 92 -23.67 0.06 15.80
CA TRP A 92 -22.22 0.11 15.70
C TRP A 92 -21.78 -0.23 14.29
N LYS A 93 -20.86 0.56 13.76
CA LYS A 93 -20.24 0.24 12.49
C LYS A 93 -18.84 -0.29 12.78
N LYS A 94 -18.54 -1.47 12.24
CA LYS A 94 -17.28 -2.17 12.48
C LYS A 94 -16.55 -2.42 11.17
N TYR A 95 -15.24 -2.40 11.23
CA TYR A 95 -14.38 -2.59 10.06
C TYR A 95 -13.32 -3.63 10.36
N ARG A 96 -12.93 -4.35 9.32
CA ARG A 96 -11.82 -5.29 9.40
C ARG A 96 -10.96 -5.19 8.15
N ALA A 97 -9.68 -5.57 8.25
CA ALA A 97 -8.77 -5.62 7.11
C ALA A 97 -9.12 -6.83 6.23
N THR A 98 -9.07 -6.63 4.92
CA THR A 98 -9.25 -7.70 3.96
C THR A 98 -7.95 -8.48 3.78
N ASN A 99 -8.02 -9.65 3.12
CA ASN A 99 -6.82 -10.41 2.77
C ASN A 99 -5.87 -9.60 1.89
N ARG A 100 -6.42 -8.77 1.01
CA ARG A 100 -5.62 -7.84 0.18
C ARG A 100 -4.78 -6.92 1.07
N ALA A 101 -5.39 -6.33 2.08
CA ALA A 101 -4.69 -5.42 2.99
C ALA A 101 -3.59 -6.15 3.75
N VAL A 102 -3.87 -7.34 4.26
CA VAL A 102 -2.87 -8.15 4.96
C VAL A 102 -1.68 -8.45 4.07
N ALA A 103 -1.93 -8.88 2.83
CA ALA A 103 -0.88 -9.21 1.88
C ALA A 103 0.00 -8.00 1.56
N LEU A 104 -0.63 -6.85 1.27
CA LEU A 104 0.09 -5.63 0.90
C LEU A 104 0.93 -5.09 2.05
N VAL A 105 0.37 -5.01 3.25
CA VAL A 105 1.09 -4.53 4.43
C VAL A 105 2.28 -5.44 4.74
N THR A 106 2.09 -6.75 4.64
CA THR A 106 3.16 -7.72 4.89
C THR A 106 4.33 -7.51 3.92
N VAL A 107 4.03 -7.31 2.64
CA VAL A 107 5.06 -7.06 1.62
C VAL A 107 5.76 -5.72 1.86
N ILE A 108 5.00 -4.67 2.16
CA ILE A 108 5.57 -3.35 2.41
C ILE A 108 6.50 -3.39 3.62
N GLU A 109 6.05 -3.95 4.73
CA GLU A 109 6.87 -4.09 5.94
C GLU A 109 8.15 -4.87 5.65
N GLY A 110 8.03 -6.00 4.99
CA GLY A 110 9.16 -6.84 4.66
C GLY A 110 10.17 -6.13 3.75
N SER A 111 9.70 -5.34 2.81
CA SER A 111 10.57 -4.61 1.90
C SER A 111 11.34 -3.49 2.61
N VAL A 112 10.71 -2.79 3.54
CA VAL A 112 11.37 -1.75 4.34
C VAL A 112 12.43 -2.36 5.24
N ASP A 113 12.10 -3.43 5.95
CA ASP A 113 13.02 -4.14 6.83
C ASP A 113 14.25 -4.64 6.05
N ALA A 114 14.04 -5.21 4.85
CA ALA A 114 15.13 -5.68 4.01
C ALA A 114 16.08 -4.56 3.58
N VAL A 115 15.56 -3.39 3.27
CA VAL A 115 16.36 -2.21 2.89
C VAL A 115 17.15 -1.71 4.10
N GLU A 116 16.53 -1.64 5.27
CA GLU A 116 17.19 -1.22 6.50
C GLU A 116 18.34 -2.15 6.88
N GLU A 117 18.14 -3.46 6.76
CA GLU A 117 19.18 -4.46 7.00
C GLU A 117 20.35 -4.27 6.05
N ARG A 118 20.09 -4.07 4.77
CA ARG A 118 21.14 -3.82 3.78
C ARG A 118 21.86 -2.51 4.03
N GLY A 119 21.14 -1.48 4.45
CA GLY A 119 21.72 -0.20 4.81
C GLY A 119 22.66 -0.31 5.99
N ALA A 120 22.26 -1.03 7.03
CA ALA A 120 23.09 -1.28 8.20
C ALA A 120 24.35 -2.07 7.84
N ASP A 121 24.22 -3.09 7.01
CA ASP A 121 25.36 -3.90 6.53
C ASP A 121 26.32 -3.06 5.68
N ALA A 122 25.81 -2.20 4.82
CA ALA A 122 26.59 -1.32 3.98
C ALA A 122 27.39 -0.32 4.84
N GLU A 123 26.75 0.26 5.84
CA GLU A 123 27.41 1.17 6.78
C GLU A 123 28.51 0.46 7.59
N ALA A 124 28.21 -0.73 8.08
CA ALA A 124 29.19 -1.54 8.81
C ALA A 124 30.39 -1.89 7.94
N ARG A 125 30.17 -2.24 6.68
CA ARG A 125 31.26 -2.53 5.75
C ARG A 125 32.07 -1.28 5.42
N ALA A 126 31.41 -0.16 5.22
CA ALA A 126 32.10 1.10 4.96
C ALA A 126 33.02 1.46 6.13
N ASP A 127 32.54 1.31 7.34
CA ASP A 127 33.29 1.56 8.55
C ASP A 127 34.47 0.61 8.71
N GLY A 128 34.28 -0.66 8.41
CA GLY A 128 35.34 -1.66 8.46
C GLY A 128 36.24 -1.63 7.25
N GLY A 129 35.65 -1.48 6.06
CA GLY A 129 36.36 -1.56 4.79
C GLY A 129 37.23 -0.38 4.45
N ALA A 130 36.87 0.78 4.93
CA ALA A 130 37.62 2.00 4.66
C ALA A 130 38.93 2.08 5.45
N ARG A 131 39.09 1.22 6.38
CA ARG A 131 40.26 1.18 7.29
C ARG A 131 41.11 -0.03 6.97
#